data_38393230b91e8abc80ecbb9e4351f73d
#
_entry.id   38393230b91e8abc80ecbb9e4351f73d
#
_cell.length_a   1.000
_cell.length_b   1.000
_cell.length_c   1.000
_cell.angle_alpha   90.00
_cell.angle_beta   90.00
_cell.angle_gamma   90.00
#
_symmetry.space_group_name_H-M   'P 1'
#
loop_
_entity.id
_entity.type
_entity.pdbx_description
1 polymer ?
#
loop_
_entity_poly.entity_id
_entity_poly.type
_entity_poly.pdbx_seq_one_letter_code
_entity_poly.pdbx_strand_id
1 'polypeptide(L)'
;MRLRTPLTLLPLLGAALALACSDATSPAGAAGPAFSAGGRAGFGFNGTASGFPTGVVRLTGGGSFDPATASNVVPTETSVHSAGGFDCVGTTIAQGPLTGCADGEGVRWDTAQLLKSTMFKCTGADALKPAVTDDRTAVLLADFYRAGDGDEQSFTAQMIVADRDLAPEIPGVQNLWVQGVGCGTAIVNFN
;
A
#
# COMPACT_ATOMS: atom_id res chain seq x y z
N MET A 1 47.36 10.21 55.33
CA MET A 1 48.58 10.67 54.65
C MET A 1 48.16 11.73 53.63
N ARG A 2 48.65 12.96 53.90
CA ARG A 2 48.33 14.18 53.09
C ARG A 2 49.30 14.27 51.91
N LEU A 3 48.87 14.78 50.76
CA LEU A 3 49.63 15.63 49.81
C LEU A 3 48.61 16.24 48.84
N ARG A 4 48.40 17.37 48.86
CA ARG A 4 48.62 18.75 48.47
C ARG A 4 48.96 18.93 47.01
N THR A 5 48.06 19.71 46.38
CA THR A 5 48.07 20.51 45.13
C THR A 5 49.45 21.05 44.69
N PRO A 6 49.58 21.49 43.39
CA PRO A 6 49.32 22.92 43.19
C PRO A 6 48.55 23.27 41.87
N LEU A 7 47.91 24.38 41.99
CA LEU A 7 47.29 25.31 41.10
C LEU A 7 48.33 25.97 40.15
N THR A 8 48.13 25.93 38.85
CA THR A 8 48.84 26.82 37.92
C THR A 8 47.84 27.58 37.06
N LEU A 9 47.78 28.87 37.32
CA LEU A 9 47.23 29.91 36.45
C LEU A 9 48.16 30.13 35.26
N LEU A 10 47.61 30.28 34.04
CA LEU A 10 48.25 31.00 32.94
C LEU A 10 47.19 31.63 31.99
N PRO A 11 47.55 32.66 31.25
CA PRO A 11 46.69 33.82 31.06
C PRO A 11 45.96 33.85 29.70
N LEU A 12 44.97 34.75 29.67
CA LEU A 12 44.24 35.19 28.49
C LEU A 12 45.18 35.75 27.41
N LEU A 13 45.02 35.27 26.19
CA LEU A 13 45.44 36.03 25.00
C LEU A 13 44.23 36.12 24.06
N GLY A 14 43.70 37.33 23.95
CA GLY A 14 42.64 37.62 22.99
C GLY A 14 43.20 37.67 21.57
N ALA A 15 42.48 37.04 20.66
CA ALA A 15 42.62 37.25 19.25
C ALA A 15 41.25 37.54 18.62
N ALA A 16 41.02 38.79 18.30
CA ALA A 16 39.88 39.21 17.52
C ALA A 16 40.07 38.73 16.07
N LEU A 17 39.23 37.81 15.59
CA LEU A 17 39.14 37.48 14.18
C LEU A 17 37.96 38.21 13.57
N ALA A 18 38.30 39.13 12.64
CA ALA A 18 37.32 39.78 11.78
C ALA A 18 36.66 38.79 10.88
N LEU A 19 35.33 38.73 10.95
CA LEU A 19 34.49 38.00 10.00
C LEU A 19 34.43 38.83 8.70
N ALA A 20 35.19 38.43 7.68
CA ALA A 20 34.98 38.85 6.32
C ALA A 20 33.81 37.99 5.74
N CYS A 21 32.65 38.59 5.59
CA CYS A 21 31.59 38.03 4.75
C CYS A 21 32.08 38.05 3.28
N SER A 22 32.55 36.94 2.78
CA SER A 22 32.73 36.69 1.37
C SER A 22 31.40 36.24 0.81
N ASP A 23 30.77 37.08 -0.03
CA ASP A 23 29.68 36.65 -0.91
C ASP A 23 30.24 35.57 -1.85
N ALA A 24 30.03 34.32 -1.45
CA ALA A 24 30.24 33.18 -2.34
C ALA A 24 29.12 33.18 -3.37
N THR A 25 29.41 33.78 -4.55
CA THR A 25 28.61 33.52 -5.74
C THR A 25 28.60 32.01 -5.96
N SER A 26 27.49 31.36 -5.60
CA SER A 26 27.29 29.93 -5.87
C SER A 26 27.46 29.69 -7.36
N PRO A 27 28.40 28.85 -7.81
CA PRO A 27 28.42 28.42 -9.18
C PRO A 27 27.07 27.74 -9.44
N ALA A 28 26.41 28.09 -10.55
CA ALA A 28 25.21 27.39 -11.01
C ALA A 28 25.51 25.90 -11.00
N GLY A 29 25.03 25.23 -9.96
CA GLY A 29 25.27 23.82 -9.76
C GLY A 29 24.79 23.08 -10.98
N ALA A 30 25.66 22.27 -11.56
CA ALA A 30 25.24 21.20 -12.42
C ALA A 30 24.00 20.54 -11.75
N ALA A 31 22.88 20.52 -12.48
CA ALA A 31 21.70 19.82 -12.03
C ALA A 31 22.15 18.40 -11.67
N GLY A 32 22.29 18.12 -10.39
CA GLY A 32 22.47 16.76 -9.92
C GLY A 32 21.34 15.92 -10.51
N PRO A 33 21.53 14.62 -10.70
CA PRO A 33 20.48 13.79 -11.21
C PRO A 33 19.25 14.11 -10.37
N ALA A 34 18.19 14.58 -11.06
CA ALA A 34 16.91 14.78 -10.42
C ALA A 34 16.58 13.39 -9.84
N PHE A 35 16.70 13.26 -8.53
CA PHE A 35 16.00 12.17 -7.85
C PHE A 35 14.55 12.41 -8.23
N SER A 36 14.05 11.63 -9.18
CA SER A 36 12.63 11.43 -9.31
C SER A 36 12.25 10.96 -7.92
N ALA A 37 11.72 11.86 -7.13
CA ALA A 37 11.03 11.46 -5.91
C ALA A 37 10.00 10.48 -6.42
N GLY A 38 10.25 9.18 -6.22
CA GLY A 38 9.30 8.13 -6.51
C GLY A 38 8.02 8.59 -5.84
N GLY A 39 7.05 9.02 -6.66
CA GLY A 39 5.86 9.64 -6.15
C GLY A 39 5.11 8.61 -5.33
N ARG A 40 5.10 8.75 -4.00
CA ARG A 40 4.18 7.99 -3.18
C ARG A 40 2.78 8.36 -3.59
N ALA A 41 2.02 7.38 -4.03
CA ALA A 41 0.60 7.51 -4.24
C ALA A 41 -0.14 7.14 -2.94
N GLY A 42 -1.12 7.93 -2.58
CA GLY A 42 -2.07 7.61 -1.52
C GLY A 42 -3.39 7.13 -2.13
N PHE A 43 -4.09 6.25 -1.45
CA PHE A 43 -5.43 5.84 -1.84
C PHE A 43 -6.32 5.57 -0.65
N GLY A 44 -7.62 5.75 -0.86
CA GLY A 44 -8.67 5.34 0.07
C GLY A 44 -9.86 4.80 -0.70
N PHE A 45 -10.55 3.81 -0.15
CA PHE A 45 -11.71 3.25 -0.81
C PHE A 45 -12.73 2.67 0.16
N ASN A 46 -13.97 2.58 -0.32
CA ASN A 46 -15.07 1.87 0.32
C ASN A 46 -15.94 1.25 -0.78
N GLY A 47 -16.09 -0.05 -0.78
CA GLY A 47 -16.79 -0.74 -1.85
C GLY A 47 -17.20 -2.15 -1.54
N THR A 48 -17.79 -2.78 -2.55
CA THR A 48 -18.24 -4.17 -2.50
C THR A 48 -17.76 -4.88 -3.75
N ALA A 49 -17.14 -6.04 -3.57
CA ALA A 49 -16.78 -6.95 -4.66
C ALA A 49 -17.64 -8.20 -4.60
N SER A 50 -18.04 -8.72 -5.79
CA SER A 50 -18.91 -9.88 -5.89
C SER A 50 -18.85 -10.53 -7.30
N GLY A 51 -19.46 -11.67 -7.44
CA GLY A 51 -19.87 -12.22 -8.74
C GLY A 51 -19.10 -13.44 -9.20
N PHE A 52 -17.79 -13.48 -9.13
CA PHE A 52 -17.05 -14.62 -9.68
C PHE A 52 -15.75 -14.93 -8.90
N PRO A 53 -15.51 -16.18 -8.49
CA PRO A 53 -16.38 -17.34 -8.70
C PRO A 53 -17.59 -17.36 -7.77
N THR A 54 -17.51 -16.84 -6.53
CA THR A 54 -18.62 -16.83 -5.56
C THR A 54 -18.42 -15.78 -4.48
N GLY A 55 -19.53 -15.41 -3.85
CA GLY A 55 -19.53 -14.62 -2.63
C GLY A 55 -19.64 -13.12 -2.86
N VAL A 56 -19.73 -12.43 -1.76
CA VAL A 56 -19.77 -10.97 -1.67
C VAL A 56 -18.89 -10.54 -0.50
N VAL A 57 -18.05 -9.55 -0.70
CA VAL A 57 -17.28 -8.91 0.37
C VAL A 57 -17.47 -7.41 0.32
N ARG A 58 -17.63 -6.81 1.48
CA ARG A 58 -17.50 -5.37 1.67
C ARG A 58 -16.10 -5.07 2.14
N LEU A 59 -15.51 -4.02 1.60
CA LEU A 59 -14.17 -3.60 1.97
C LEU A 59 -14.12 -2.09 2.13
N THR A 60 -13.34 -1.69 3.10
CA THR A 60 -12.94 -0.31 3.28
C THR A 60 -11.46 -0.27 3.63
N GLY A 61 -10.80 0.81 3.31
CA GLY A 61 -9.42 0.96 3.68
C GLY A 61 -8.68 1.96 2.82
N GLY A 62 -7.37 1.90 2.92
CA GLY A 62 -6.49 2.77 2.18
C GLY A 62 -5.09 2.78 2.74
N GLY A 63 -4.27 3.63 2.18
CA GLY A 63 -2.88 3.77 2.58
C GLY A 63 -2.04 4.48 1.55
N SER A 64 -0.77 4.16 1.52
CA SER A 64 0.19 4.73 0.57
C SER A 64 1.11 3.66 0.00
N PHE A 65 1.54 3.86 -1.22
CA PHE A 65 2.46 2.94 -1.90
C PHE A 65 3.37 3.71 -2.86
N ASP A 66 4.48 3.10 -3.22
CA ASP A 66 5.37 3.59 -4.28
C ASP A 66 5.31 2.61 -5.47
N PRO A 67 4.67 2.98 -6.59
CA PRO A 67 4.54 2.11 -7.76
C PRO A 67 5.88 1.61 -8.31
N ALA A 68 6.96 2.37 -8.14
CA ALA A 68 8.28 1.98 -8.62
C ALA A 68 8.86 0.76 -7.88
N THR A 69 8.36 0.47 -6.66
CA THR A 69 8.80 -0.66 -5.85
C THR A 69 8.00 -1.94 -6.10
N ALA A 70 6.93 -1.86 -6.91
CA ALA A 70 6.04 -2.99 -7.15
C ALA A 70 6.77 -4.18 -7.78
N SER A 71 6.55 -5.39 -7.24
CA SER A 71 7.24 -6.62 -7.66
C SER A 71 6.30 -7.82 -7.63
N ASN A 72 6.42 -8.69 -8.64
CA ASN A 72 5.74 -9.99 -8.64
C ASN A 72 6.62 -11.13 -8.06
N VAL A 73 7.84 -10.81 -7.63
CA VAL A 73 8.70 -11.77 -6.92
C VAL A 73 8.34 -11.71 -5.44
N VAL A 74 7.93 -12.83 -4.86
CA VAL A 74 7.52 -12.95 -3.45
C VAL A 74 8.52 -13.87 -2.73
N PRO A 75 9.01 -13.52 -1.55
CA PRO A 75 8.87 -12.23 -0.89
C PRO A 75 9.82 -11.17 -1.48
N THR A 76 9.34 -9.97 -1.66
CA THR A 76 10.15 -8.80 -2.01
C THR A 76 9.71 -7.64 -1.16
N GLU A 77 10.65 -6.91 -0.59
CA GLU A 77 10.34 -5.69 0.13
C GLU A 77 9.77 -4.64 -0.85
N THR A 78 8.54 -4.24 -0.63
CA THR A 78 7.85 -3.22 -1.42
C THR A 78 7.43 -2.08 -0.51
N SER A 79 7.45 -0.85 -1.03
CA SER A 79 7.02 0.31 -0.26
C SER A 79 5.51 0.45 -0.32
N VAL A 80 4.82 -0.28 0.56
CA VAL A 80 3.38 -0.23 0.70
C VAL A 80 2.99 -0.28 2.17
N HIS A 81 2.07 0.61 2.57
CA HIS A 81 1.47 0.63 3.89
C HIS A 81 -0.02 0.87 3.72
N SER A 82 -0.79 -0.20 3.71
CA SER A 82 -2.24 -0.11 3.55
C SER A 82 -2.95 -1.21 4.31
N ALA A 83 -4.09 -0.86 4.86
CA ALA A 83 -4.93 -1.74 5.64
C ALA A 83 -6.38 -1.25 5.63
N GLY A 84 -7.28 -2.07 6.13
CA GLY A 84 -8.67 -1.69 6.27
C GLY A 84 -9.53 -2.77 6.88
N GLY A 85 -10.83 -2.55 6.85
CA GLY A 85 -11.82 -3.52 7.25
C GLY A 85 -12.33 -4.36 6.08
N PHE A 86 -12.74 -5.58 6.35
CA PHE A 86 -13.51 -6.37 5.40
C PHE A 86 -14.58 -7.20 6.12
N ASP A 87 -15.61 -7.57 5.39
CA ASP A 87 -16.75 -8.31 5.89
C ASP A 87 -17.30 -9.18 4.75
N CYS A 88 -17.46 -10.48 5.00
CA CYS A 88 -18.13 -11.40 4.09
C CYS A 88 -19.63 -11.25 4.24
N VAL A 89 -20.36 -11.23 3.14
CA VAL A 89 -21.81 -10.92 3.13
C VAL A 89 -22.60 -12.04 2.46
N GLY A 90 -23.69 -12.46 3.11
CA GLY A 90 -24.65 -13.39 2.56
C GLY A 90 -24.17 -14.85 2.59
N THR A 91 -24.11 -15.52 1.46
CA THR A 91 -23.72 -16.94 1.40
C THR A 91 -22.23 -17.13 1.64
N THR A 92 -21.88 -18.19 2.37
CA THR A 92 -20.49 -18.60 2.55
C THR A 92 -19.74 -18.69 1.22
N ILE A 93 -18.56 -18.10 1.17
CA ILE A 93 -17.70 -18.15 -0.01
C ILE A 93 -17.24 -19.59 -0.22
N ALA A 94 -17.61 -20.17 -1.36
CA ALA A 94 -17.40 -21.59 -1.63
C ALA A 94 -16.08 -21.91 -2.34
N GLN A 95 -15.40 -20.93 -2.92
CA GLN A 95 -14.22 -21.14 -3.75
C GLN A 95 -13.22 -19.97 -3.58
N GLY A 96 -11.96 -20.23 -3.96
CA GLY A 96 -10.91 -19.23 -3.93
C GLY A 96 -10.23 -19.08 -2.57
N PRO A 97 -9.36 -18.10 -2.43
CA PRO A 97 -8.59 -17.89 -1.20
C PRO A 97 -9.45 -17.63 0.04
N LEU A 98 -10.62 -16.97 -0.11
CA LEU A 98 -11.53 -16.66 0.98
C LEU A 98 -12.55 -17.77 1.23
N THR A 99 -12.33 -18.99 0.75
CA THR A 99 -13.24 -20.13 0.95
C THR A 99 -13.55 -20.32 2.43
N GLY A 100 -14.84 -20.51 2.74
CA GLY A 100 -15.33 -20.72 4.10
C GLY A 100 -15.66 -19.42 4.84
N CYS A 101 -15.41 -18.25 4.29
CA CYS A 101 -15.84 -17.00 4.90
C CYS A 101 -17.35 -16.86 4.82
N ALA A 102 -18.03 -16.87 5.97
CA ALA A 102 -19.49 -16.79 6.11
C ALA A 102 -19.95 -15.36 6.37
N ASP A 103 -21.27 -15.16 6.29
CA ASP A 103 -21.89 -13.85 6.55
C ASP A 103 -21.51 -13.28 7.90
N GLY A 104 -21.05 -12.04 7.91
CA GLY A 104 -20.57 -11.34 9.11
C GLY A 104 -19.17 -11.76 9.59
N GLU A 105 -18.54 -12.74 8.94
CA GLU A 105 -17.14 -13.05 9.20
C GLU A 105 -16.24 -12.11 8.40
N GLY A 106 -15.20 -11.66 9.06
CA GLY A 106 -14.26 -10.71 8.52
C GLY A 106 -14.02 -9.58 9.51
N VAL A 107 -12.82 -9.12 9.62
CA VAL A 107 -12.46 -8.04 10.56
C VAL A 107 -11.62 -7.00 9.85
N ARG A 108 -10.48 -7.40 9.36
CA ARG A 108 -9.51 -6.50 8.74
C ARG A 108 -8.75 -7.20 7.63
N TRP A 109 -8.13 -6.39 6.82
CA TRP A 109 -7.10 -6.81 5.89
C TRP A 109 -5.89 -5.88 6.04
N ASP A 110 -4.72 -6.39 5.70
CA ASP A 110 -3.51 -5.60 5.51
C ASP A 110 -2.71 -6.07 4.30
N THR A 111 -1.79 -5.24 3.82
CA THR A 111 -1.01 -5.57 2.64
C THR A 111 0.27 -6.28 3.01
N ALA A 112 0.44 -7.49 2.47
CA ALA A 112 1.68 -8.24 2.52
C ALA A 112 2.68 -7.76 1.46
N GLN A 113 2.21 -7.41 0.25
CA GLN A 113 3.08 -6.97 -0.85
C GLN A 113 2.35 -6.13 -1.89
N LEU A 114 3.06 -5.16 -2.48
CA LEU A 114 2.63 -4.45 -3.69
C LEU A 114 3.07 -5.23 -4.92
N LEU A 115 2.12 -5.76 -5.67
CA LEU A 115 2.39 -6.51 -6.89
C LEU A 115 2.55 -5.56 -8.08
N LYS A 116 3.46 -5.88 -8.99
CA LYS A 116 3.62 -5.12 -10.23
C LYS A 116 2.40 -5.26 -11.14
N SER A 117 1.83 -6.47 -11.18
CA SER A 117 0.65 -6.77 -11.99
C SER A 117 -0.03 -8.05 -11.54
N THR A 118 -1.28 -8.22 -11.93
CA THR A 118 -2.01 -9.48 -11.83
C THR A 118 -2.91 -9.68 -13.03
N MET A 119 -3.40 -10.90 -13.20
CA MET A 119 -4.45 -11.23 -14.15
C MET A 119 -5.77 -11.42 -13.41
N PHE A 120 -6.82 -10.79 -13.87
CA PHE A 120 -8.14 -10.84 -13.24
C PHE A 120 -9.24 -11.05 -14.26
N LYS A 121 -10.42 -11.42 -13.79
CA LYS A 121 -11.68 -11.39 -14.52
C LYS A 121 -12.84 -11.16 -13.56
N CYS A 122 -13.89 -10.56 -14.06
CA CYS A 122 -15.06 -10.21 -13.25
C CYS A 122 -16.15 -11.25 -13.33
N THR A 123 -16.26 -11.97 -14.45
CA THR A 123 -17.26 -13.03 -14.66
C THR A 123 -16.61 -14.33 -15.15
N GLY A 124 -17.33 -15.43 -15.08
CA GLY A 124 -16.83 -16.72 -15.60
C GLY A 124 -16.62 -16.74 -17.10
N ALA A 125 -17.37 -15.94 -17.84
CA ALA A 125 -17.32 -15.84 -19.29
C ALA A 125 -16.20 -14.93 -19.81
N ASP A 126 -15.66 -14.05 -18.96
CA ASP A 126 -14.65 -13.08 -19.38
C ASP A 126 -13.30 -13.74 -19.68
N ALA A 127 -12.59 -13.17 -20.62
CA ALA A 127 -11.16 -13.43 -20.74
C ALA A 127 -10.40 -12.80 -19.56
N LEU A 128 -9.26 -13.39 -19.21
CA LEU A 128 -8.35 -12.79 -18.25
C LEU A 128 -7.81 -11.45 -18.79
N LYS A 129 -7.81 -10.44 -17.94
CA LYS A 129 -7.29 -9.10 -18.21
C LYS A 129 -6.13 -8.77 -17.30
N PRO A 130 -5.12 -8.06 -17.77
CA PRO A 130 -4.05 -7.59 -16.92
C PRO A 130 -4.47 -6.33 -16.13
N ALA A 131 -4.12 -6.27 -14.85
CA ALA A 131 -4.03 -5.04 -14.11
C ALA A 131 -2.56 -4.78 -13.74
N VAL A 132 -2.14 -3.54 -13.82
CA VAL A 132 -0.77 -3.11 -13.54
C VAL A 132 -0.81 -2.00 -12.51
N THR A 133 0.08 -2.08 -11.54
CA THR A 133 0.25 -1.03 -10.54
C THR A 133 0.83 0.23 -11.20
N ASP A 134 0.15 1.33 -11.00
CA ASP A 134 0.53 2.68 -11.40
C ASP A 134 0.10 3.68 -10.29
N ASP A 135 0.20 4.97 -10.50
CA ASP A 135 -0.18 6.02 -9.54
C ASP A 135 -1.68 6.08 -9.22
N ARG A 136 -2.52 5.38 -10.00
CA ARG A 136 -3.99 5.34 -9.90
C ARG A 136 -4.57 3.92 -9.84
N THR A 137 -3.71 2.94 -9.66
CA THR A 137 -4.06 1.52 -9.52
C THR A 137 -3.11 0.83 -8.58
N ALA A 138 -3.63 0.30 -7.49
CA ALA A 138 -2.89 -0.55 -6.57
C ALA A 138 -3.25 -2.02 -6.79
N VAL A 139 -2.27 -2.85 -7.12
CA VAL A 139 -2.40 -4.31 -7.15
C VAL A 139 -1.72 -4.86 -5.90
N LEU A 140 -2.48 -5.43 -5.00
CA LEU A 140 -2.03 -5.82 -3.68
C LEU A 140 -2.10 -7.34 -3.50
N LEU A 141 -1.10 -7.90 -2.85
CA LEU A 141 -1.24 -9.17 -2.15
C LEU A 141 -1.59 -8.83 -0.72
N ALA A 142 -2.76 -9.22 -0.27
CA ALA A 142 -3.31 -8.82 1.02
C ALA A 142 -3.65 -10.05 1.87
N ASP A 143 -3.43 -9.94 3.16
CA ASP A 143 -3.89 -10.89 4.16
C ASP A 143 -5.21 -10.40 4.75
N PHE A 144 -6.21 -11.25 4.71
CA PHE A 144 -7.56 -11.03 5.20
C PHE A 144 -7.77 -11.85 6.46
N TYR A 145 -8.22 -11.23 7.53
CA TYR A 145 -8.36 -11.85 8.84
C TYR A 145 -9.82 -12.04 9.21
N ARG A 146 -10.21 -13.27 9.51
CA ARG A 146 -11.53 -13.57 10.07
C ARG A 146 -11.55 -13.31 11.58
N ALA A 147 -12.74 -12.96 12.10
CA ALA A 147 -13.02 -13.07 13.52
C ALA A 147 -13.01 -14.56 13.88
N GLY A 148 -12.05 -14.98 14.67
CA GLY A 148 -11.89 -16.35 15.14
C GLY A 148 -12.08 -16.44 16.63
N ASP A 149 -12.24 -17.63 17.08
CA ASP A 149 -12.28 -18.16 18.44
C ASP A 149 -10.89 -18.15 19.14
N GLY A 150 -10.06 -17.15 18.85
CA GLY A 150 -8.74 -16.93 19.45
C GLY A 150 -7.57 -17.09 18.50
N ASP A 151 -7.72 -17.81 17.41
CA ASP A 151 -6.74 -17.92 16.34
C ASP A 151 -7.23 -17.12 15.13
N GLU A 152 -6.62 -15.97 14.86
CA GLU A 152 -6.90 -15.22 13.65
C GLU A 152 -6.51 -16.06 12.43
N GLN A 153 -7.50 -16.63 11.75
CA GLN A 153 -7.25 -17.28 10.47
C GLN A 153 -7.09 -16.20 9.41
N SER A 154 -5.96 -16.20 8.75
CA SER A 154 -5.69 -15.31 7.63
C SER A 154 -5.81 -16.04 6.30
N PHE A 155 -6.28 -15.32 5.31
CA PHE A 155 -6.30 -15.74 3.91
C PHE A 155 -5.50 -14.76 3.10
N THR A 156 -4.54 -15.23 2.35
CA THR A 156 -3.80 -14.38 1.43
C THR A 156 -4.49 -14.37 0.08
N ALA A 157 -4.92 -13.21 -0.39
CA ALA A 157 -5.57 -13.03 -1.67
C ALA A 157 -5.07 -11.77 -2.38
N GLN A 158 -5.14 -11.78 -3.72
CA GLN A 158 -4.86 -10.58 -4.49
C GLN A 158 -6.08 -9.67 -4.53
N MET A 159 -5.83 -8.37 -4.51
CA MET A 159 -6.83 -7.32 -4.58
C MET A 159 -6.37 -6.21 -5.54
N ILE A 160 -7.30 -5.65 -6.28
CA ILE A 160 -7.07 -4.47 -7.12
C ILE A 160 -7.98 -3.36 -6.63
N VAL A 161 -7.42 -2.17 -6.45
CA VAL A 161 -8.15 -0.92 -6.24
C VAL A 161 -7.70 0.05 -7.32
N ALA A 162 -8.63 0.61 -8.07
CA ALA A 162 -8.33 1.54 -9.16
C ALA A 162 -9.33 2.71 -9.15
N ASP A 163 -8.91 3.86 -9.65
CA ASP A 163 -9.82 4.98 -9.86
C ASP A 163 -10.46 5.00 -11.27
N ARG A 164 -10.22 3.94 -12.03
CA ARG A 164 -10.78 3.70 -13.35
C ARG A 164 -11.59 2.42 -13.38
N ASP A 165 -12.48 2.32 -14.35
CA ASP A 165 -13.20 1.09 -14.63
C ASP A 165 -12.25 0.02 -15.20
N LEU A 166 -12.17 -1.11 -14.52
CA LEU A 166 -11.33 -2.26 -14.90
C LEU A 166 -12.01 -3.16 -15.95
N ALA A 167 -13.34 -3.07 -16.09
CA ALA A 167 -14.14 -3.92 -16.93
C ALA A 167 -15.33 -3.16 -17.56
N PRO A 168 -15.07 -2.19 -18.45
CA PRO A 168 -16.10 -1.30 -18.99
C PRO A 168 -17.16 -2.01 -19.85
N GLU A 169 -16.96 -3.27 -20.21
CA GLU A 169 -17.95 -4.10 -20.88
C GLU A 169 -19.03 -4.64 -19.93
N ILE A 170 -18.84 -4.53 -18.62
CA ILE A 170 -19.81 -4.92 -17.59
C ILE A 170 -20.57 -3.67 -17.11
N PRO A 171 -21.91 -3.71 -17.01
CA PRO A 171 -22.66 -2.57 -16.52
C PRO A 171 -22.22 -2.11 -15.12
N GLY A 172 -22.03 -0.82 -14.95
CA GLY A 172 -21.53 -0.21 -13.72
C GLY A 172 -20.01 -0.07 -13.74
N VAL A 173 -19.48 0.63 -12.75
CA VAL A 173 -18.02 0.83 -12.60
C VAL A 173 -17.43 -0.35 -11.85
N GLN A 174 -16.50 -1.05 -12.45
CA GLN A 174 -15.78 -2.18 -11.86
C GLN A 174 -14.37 -1.70 -11.48
N ASN A 175 -14.19 -1.11 -10.32
CA ASN A 175 -12.90 -0.53 -9.90
C ASN A 175 -12.30 -1.15 -8.62
N LEU A 176 -12.94 -2.20 -8.16
CA LEU A 176 -12.48 -3.07 -7.07
C LEU A 176 -12.54 -4.52 -7.55
N TRP A 177 -11.52 -5.30 -7.28
CA TRP A 177 -11.51 -6.74 -7.53
C TRP A 177 -10.82 -7.47 -6.38
N VAL A 178 -11.37 -8.61 -5.99
CA VAL A 178 -10.80 -9.51 -5.00
C VAL A 178 -10.73 -10.92 -5.57
N GLN A 179 -9.58 -11.53 -5.46
CA GLN A 179 -9.33 -12.89 -5.95
C GLN A 179 -10.27 -13.90 -5.28
N GLY A 180 -11.00 -14.64 -6.09
CA GLY A 180 -11.94 -15.64 -5.60
C GLY A 180 -13.33 -15.09 -5.25
N VAL A 181 -13.54 -13.78 -5.35
CA VAL A 181 -14.82 -13.12 -5.09
C VAL A 181 -15.37 -12.42 -6.34
N GLY A 182 -14.51 -11.73 -7.09
CA GLY A 182 -14.90 -11.03 -8.31
C GLY A 182 -14.71 -9.53 -8.25
N CYS A 183 -15.41 -8.83 -9.13
CA CYS A 183 -15.32 -7.38 -9.28
C CYS A 183 -16.42 -6.65 -8.53
N GLY A 184 -16.29 -5.35 -8.46
CA GLY A 184 -17.33 -4.49 -7.93
C GLY A 184 -17.00 -3.02 -7.92
N THR A 185 -17.93 -2.26 -7.38
CA THR A 185 -17.87 -0.82 -7.34
C THR A 185 -17.38 -0.34 -5.98
N ALA A 186 -16.42 0.56 -5.99
CA ALA A 186 -15.97 1.29 -4.82
C ALA A 186 -15.99 2.80 -5.07
N ILE A 187 -16.22 3.55 -4.01
CA ILE A 187 -15.84 4.96 -3.95
C ILE A 187 -14.35 4.97 -3.70
N VAL A 188 -13.58 5.45 -4.66
CA VAL A 188 -12.11 5.42 -4.63
C VAL A 188 -11.58 6.85 -4.74
N ASN A 189 -10.52 7.12 -4.00
CA ASN A 189 -9.79 8.38 -4.04
C ASN A 189 -8.29 8.08 -4.07
N PHE A 190 -7.59 8.58 -5.08
CA PHE A 190 -6.13 8.57 -5.20
C PHE A 190 -5.59 10.00 -5.11
N ASN A 191 -4.43 10.19 -4.48
CA ASN A 191 -3.78 11.49 -4.29
C ASN A 191 -2.25 11.38 -4.32
#